data_2c942b141f6957145dc8a2369c97109d
#
_entry.id   2c942b141f6957145dc8a2369c97109d
#
_cell.length_a   1.000
_cell.length_b   1.000
_cell.length_c   1.000
_cell.angle_alpha   90.00
_cell.angle_beta   90.00
_cell.angle_gamma   90.00
#
_symmetry.space_group_name_H-M   'P 1'
#
loop_
_entity.id
_entity.type
_entity.pdbx_description
1 polymer ?
#
loop_
_entity_poly.entity_id
_entity_poly.type
_entity_poly.pdbx_seq_one_letter_code
_entity_poly.pdbx_strand_id
1 'polypeptide(L)'
;VGCVNSDTDHVTRPKEYECDVVYATNNEIGFDYLRDNLKGDFANLCFKKDAFAIVDEVDSILIDEARTPLVISAESNSSIDLFPKINKIIKLFKATDYEINEEGKSILLTNEGMEFAEKLLLDNNLIKEGTLQDLDNMALNHNIIQALRAHKLFIKDKDYILKDKQIVIIDELSGRPMEGRRYGDGL
;
A
#
# COMPACT_ATOMS: atom_id res chain seq x y z
N VAL A 1 24.04 6.75 -24.47
CA VAL A 1 22.92 5.82 -24.21
C VAL A 1 22.83 5.61 -22.72
N GLY A 2 21.65 5.81 -22.13
CA GLY A 2 21.35 5.54 -20.73
C GLY A 2 20.57 4.25 -20.56
N CYS A 3 20.65 3.67 -19.35
CA CYS A 3 19.88 2.47 -19.00
C CYS A 3 19.34 2.62 -17.57
N VAL A 4 18.01 2.47 -17.42
CA VAL A 4 17.35 2.55 -16.13
C VAL A 4 16.58 1.24 -15.87
N ASN A 5 17.06 0.53 -14.87
CA ASN A 5 16.46 -0.74 -14.40
C ASN A 5 16.37 -0.75 -12.85
N SER A 6 15.93 -1.85 -12.28
CA SER A 6 15.81 -2.03 -10.82
C SER A 6 17.13 -1.83 -10.05
N ASP A 7 18.26 -2.12 -10.68
CA ASP A 7 19.57 -2.05 -10.05
C ASP A 7 20.22 -0.67 -10.18
N THR A 8 19.60 0.24 -10.95
CA THR A 8 20.12 1.60 -11.17
C THR A 8 19.88 2.45 -9.92
N ASP A 9 20.97 2.95 -9.32
CA ASP A 9 20.91 3.80 -8.15
C ASP A 9 20.17 5.13 -8.43
N HIS A 10 19.35 5.56 -7.47
CA HIS A 10 18.55 6.77 -7.54
C HIS A 10 19.37 8.06 -7.82
N VAL A 11 20.62 8.11 -7.35
CA VAL A 11 21.51 9.26 -7.55
C VAL A 11 21.99 9.35 -9.00
N THR A 12 22.11 8.22 -9.70
CA THR A 12 22.60 8.18 -11.09
C THR A 12 21.48 8.32 -12.11
N ARG A 13 20.23 8.00 -11.76
CA ARG A 13 19.07 8.04 -12.68
C ARG A 13 18.91 9.36 -13.46
N PRO A 14 19.02 10.55 -12.85
CA PRO A 14 18.90 11.80 -13.62
C PRO A 14 19.91 11.91 -14.76
N LYS A 15 21.13 11.40 -14.57
CA LYS A 15 22.17 11.40 -15.62
C LYS A 15 21.84 10.40 -16.74
N GLU A 16 21.29 9.25 -16.39
CA GLU A 16 20.84 8.27 -17.39
C GLU A 16 19.71 8.82 -18.26
N TYR A 17 18.76 9.58 -17.66
CA TYR A 17 17.69 10.24 -18.40
C TYR A 17 18.15 11.45 -19.24
N GLU A 18 19.32 12.01 -19.00
CA GLU A 18 19.90 13.08 -19.83
C GLU A 18 20.52 12.58 -21.13
N CYS A 19 20.68 11.26 -21.31
CA CYS A 19 21.20 10.67 -22.55
C CYS A 19 20.23 10.86 -23.73
N ASP A 20 20.78 10.89 -24.96
CA ASP A 20 19.96 11.00 -26.18
C ASP A 20 19.03 9.80 -26.42
N VAL A 21 19.45 8.62 -25.98
CA VAL A 21 18.66 7.38 -26.02
C VAL A 21 18.71 6.74 -24.65
N VAL A 22 17.54 6.41 -24.11
CA VAL A 22 17.40 5.76 -22.80
C VAL A 22 16.60 4.48 -22.95
N TYR A 23 17.16 3.39 -22.45
CA TYR A 23 16.42 2.13 -22.26
C TYR A 23 15.94 2.03 -20.81
N ALA A 24 14.66 1.81 -20.62
CA ALA A 24 14.10 1.66 -19.28
C ALA A 24 12.91 0.70 -19.29
N THR A 25 12.64 0.05 -18.15
CA THR A 25 11.42 -0.73 -17.97
C THR A 25 10.25 0.20 -17.66
N ASN A 26 9.03 -0.19 -18.07
CA ASN A 26 7.81 0.58 -17.84
C ASN A 26 7.59 0.91 -16.35
N ASN A 27 7.85 -0.07 -15.46
CA ASN A 27 7.69 0.10 -14.01
C ASN A 27 8.66 1.14 -13.46
N GLU A 28 9.92 1.12 -13.87
CA GLU A 28 10.92 2.08 -13.39
C GLU A 28 10.59 3.51 -13.85
N ILE A 29 10.16 3.68 -15.09
CA ILE A 29 9.68 4.98 -15.59
C ILE A 29 8.49 5.46 -14.75
N GLY A 30 7.52 4.58 -14.48
CA GLY A 30 6.35 4.93 -13.68
C GLY A 30 6.72 5.30 -12.24
N PHE A 31 7.62 4.57 -11.59
CA PHE A 31 8.09 4.89 -10.26
C PHE A 31 8.92 6.18 -10.23
N ASP A 32 9.76 6.45 -11.22
CA ASP A 32 10.53 7.70 -11.29
C ASP A 32 9.59 8.90 -11.52
N TYR A 33 8.56 8.76 -12.33
CA TYR A 33 7.52 9.77 -12.49
C TYR A 33 6.81 10.07 -11.17
N LEU A 34 6.42 9.05 -10.42
CA LEU A 34 5.78 9.23 -9.12
C LEU A 34 6.74 9.90 -8.12
N ARG A 35 8.00 9.50 -8.08
CA ARG A 35 9.02 10.12 -7.24
C ARG A 35 9.26 11.58 -7.59
N ASP A 36 9.29 11.92 -8.88
CA ASP A 36 9.46 13.30 -9.33
C ASP A 36 8.29 14.19 -8.88
N ASN A 37 7.05 13.66 -8.87
CA ASN A 37 5.89 14.41 -8.37
C ASN A 37 5.91 14.67 -6.85
N LEU A 38 6.75 13.96 -6.10
CA LEU A 38 6.95 14.21 -4.67
C LEU A 38 8.07 15.23 -4.38
N LYS A 39 8.87 15.59 -5.40
CA LYS A 39 9.99 16.53 -5.25
C LYS A 39 9.50 17.98 -5.35
N GLY A 40 10.00 18.84 -4.48
CA GLY A 40 9.70 20.26 -4.50
C GLY A 40 10.65 21.11 -5.37
N ASP A 41 11.71 20.51 -5.92
CA ASP A 41 12.75 21.21 -6.68
C ASP A 41 12.90 20.60 -8.08
N PHE A 42 12.77 21.45 -9.10
CA PHE A 42 12.91 21.06 -10.50
C PHE A 42 14.32 20.54 -10.84
N ALA A 43 15.37 21.04 -10.19
CA ALA A 43 16.74 20.63 -10.44
C ALA A 43 16.98 19.13 -10.19
N ASN A 44 16.21 18.55 -9.28
CA ASN A 44 16.35 17.17 -8.84
C ASN A 44 15.44 16.18 -9.59
N LEU A 45 14.66 16.64 -10.57
CA LEU A 45 13.79 15.76 -11.36
C LEU A 45 14.61 14.85 -12.29
N CYS A 46 14.11 13.63 -12.48
CA CYS A 46 14.59 12.71 -13.49
C CYS A 46 14.11 13.14 -14.88
N PHE A 47 12.82 13.51 -15.00
CA PHE A 47 12.20 13.92 -16.25
C PHE A 47 12.21 15.45 -16.38
N LYS A 48 13.17 15.97 -17.12
CA LYS A 48 13.35 17.42 -17.34
C LYS A 48 12.87 17.87 -18.75
N LYS A 49 12.64 16.92 -19.65
CA LYS A 49 12.28 17.20 -21.05
C LYS A 49 11.26 16.18 -21.52
N ASP A 50 10.37 16.63 -22.40
CA ASP A 50 9.53 15.73 -23.14
C ASP A 50 10.38 14.92 -24.13
N ALA A 51 10.09 13.62 -24.24
CA ALA A 51 10.82 12.70 -25.08
C ALA A 51 9.85 11.88 -25.95
N PHE A 52 10.35 11.44 -27.09
CA PHE A 52 9.66 10.44 -27.91
C PHE A 52 9.87 9.07 -27.29
N ALA A 53 8.80 8.26 -27.20
CA ALA A 53 8.87 6.93 -26.63
C ALA A 53 8.57 5.85 -27.69
N ILE A 54 9.35 4.80 -27.68
CA ILE A 54 9.09 3.54 -28.39
C ILE A 54 8.79 2.49 -27.33
N VAL A 55 7.57 1.93 -27.37
CA VAL A 55 7.12 0.93 -26.41
C VAL A 55 7.14 -0.44 -27.08
N ASP A 56 7.94 -1.36 -26.55
CA ASP A 56 7.96 -2.76 -26.93
C ASP A 56 7.01 -3.57 -26.05
N GLU A 57 6.52 -4.71 -26.51
CA GLU A 57 5.53 -5.55 -25.83
C GLU A 57 4.30 -4.77 -25.35
N VAL A 58 3.77 -3.97 -26.25
CA VAL A 58 2.69 -3.00 -25.96
C VAL A 58 1.39 -3.65 -25.49
N ASP A 59 1.11 -4.87 -25.87
CA ASP A 59 -0.02 -5.68 -25.40
C ASP A 59 0.10 -5.99 -23.90
N SER A 60 1.27 -6.39 -23.46
CA SER A 60 1.53 -6.62 -22.03
C SER A 60 1.42 -5.32 -21.22
N ILE A 61 2.05 -4.25 -21.70
CA ILE A 61 2.16 -2.99 -20.96
C ILE A 61 0.84 -2.22 -20.94
N LEU A 62 0.18 -2.07 -22.10
CA LEU A 62 -1.00 -1.20 -22.25
C LEU A 62 -2.34 -1.92 -22.11
N ILE A 63 -2.35 -3.25 -22.08
CA ILE A 63 -3.57 -4.06 -21.94
C ILE A 63 -3.51 -4.88 -20.64
N ASP A 64 -2.59 -5.81 -20.53
CA ASP A 64 -2.57 -6.76 -19.38
C ASP A 64 -2.26 -6.06 -18.06
N GLU A 65 -1.29 -5.15 -18.05
CA GLU A 65 -0.88 -4.40 -16.85
C GLU A 65 -1.49 -3.00 -16.75
N ALA A 66 -2.36 -2.61 -17.69
CA ALA A 66 -2.89 -1.23 -17.78
C ALA A 66 -3.60 -0.76 -16.50
N ARG A 67 -4.19 -1.67 -15.75
CA ARG A 67 -4.91 -1.38 -14.48
C ARG A 67 -4.10 -1.69 -13.23
N THR A 68 -2.86 -2.14 -13.38
CA THR A 68 -2.00 -2.44 -12.23
C THR A 68 -1.51 -1.13 -11.61
N PRO A 69 -1.90 -0.80 -10.37
CA PRO A 69 -1.49 0.45 -9.75
C PRO A 69 -0.01 0.41 -9.38
N LEU A 70 0.71 1.49 -9.67
CA LEU A 70 2.04 1.74 -9.12
C LEU A 70 1.88 2.60 -7.87
N VAL A 71 2.39 2.12 -6.73
CA VAL A 71 2.26 2.82 -5.44
C VAL A 71 3.64 3.02 -4.84
N ILE A 72 3.94 4.25 -4.42
CA ILE A 72 5.08 4.56 -3.56
C ILE A 72 4.56 4.73 -2.15
N SER A 73 5.07 3.94 -1.22
CA SER A 73 4.78 4.08 0.21
C SER A 73 6.08 4.33 0.97
N ALA A 74 6.05 5.29 1.89
CA ALA A 74 7.11 5.47 2.88
C ALA A 74 6.72 4.76 4.17
N GLU A 75 7.67 4.10 4.81
CA GLU A 75 7.43 3.54 6.15
C GLU A 75 7.28 4.70 7.15
N SER A 76 6.10 4.82 7.75
CA SER A 76 5.87 5.70 8.88
C SER A 76 6.30 4.96 10.16
N ASN A 77 7.39 5.37 10.76
CA ASN A 77 7.89 4.78 12.01
C ASN A 77 6.94 4.95 13.22
N SER A 78 5.89 5.75 13.09
CA SER A 78 4.98 6.07 14.20
C SER A 78 3.94 4.98 14.54
N SER A 79 3.80 3.95 13.72
CA SER A 79 2.71 2.96 13.84
C SER A 79 3.16 1.57 14.29
N ILE A 80 4.46 1.27 14.31
CA ILE A 80 4.97 -0.10 14.53
C ILE A 80 4.55 -0.65 15.91
N ASP A 81 4.60 0.16 16.97
CA ASP A 81 4.21 -0.26 18.31
C ASP A 81 2.69 -0.35 18.50
N LEU A 82 1.91 0.25 17.61
CA LEU A 82 0.47 0.31 17.68
C LEU A 82 -0.20 -0.97 17.15
N PHE A 83 0.33 -1.55 16.07
CA PHE A 83 -0.25 -2.73 15.43
C PHE A 83 -0.41 -3.94 16.36
N PRO A 84 0.58 -4.33 17.19
CA PRO A 84 0.40 -5.43 18.13
C PRO A 84 -0.69 -5.19 19.17
N LYS A 85 -0.89 -3.93 19.58
CA LYS A 85 -1.94 -3.54 20.54
C LYS A 85 -3.31 -3.62 19.89
N ILE A 86 -3.48 -3.05 18.70
CA ILE A 86 -4.72 -3.12 17.93
C ILE A 86 -5.07 -4.58 17.61
N ASN A 87 -4.10 -5.40 17.22
CA ASN A 87 -4.32 -6.80 16.91
C ASN A 87 -4.89 -7.61 18.11
N LYS A 88 -4.56 -7.24 19.33
CA LYS A 88 -5.16 -7.85 20.52
C LYS A 88 -6.62 -7.43 20.69
N ILE A 89 -6.91 -6.14 20.46
CA ILE A 89 -8.25 -5.56 20.57
C ILE A 89 -9.19 -6.16 19.55
N ILE A 90 -8.75 -6.31 18.29
CA ILE A 90 -9.58 -6.83 17.19
C ILE A 90 -10.12 -8.24 17.45
N LYS A 91 -9.39 -9.07 18.18
CA LYS A 91 -9.84 -10.42 18.53
C LYS A 91 -11.06 -10.46 19.45
N LEU A 92 -11.39 -9.35 20.08
CA LEU A 92 -12.54 -9.20 20.98
C LEU A 92 -13.83 -8.81 20.25
N PHE A 93 -13.71 -8.36 18.97
CA PHE A 93 -14.86 -7.95 18.16
C PHE A 93 -15.74 -9.14 17.78
N LYS A 94 -17.04 -8.95 17.91
CA LYS A 94 -18.08 -9.91 17.53
C LYS A 94 -18.61 -9.59 16.12
N ALA A 95 -19.35 -10.52 15.55
CA ALA A 95 -19.96 -10.35 14.23
C ALA A 95 -20.99 -9.20 14.16
N THR A 96 -21.54 -8.77 15.31
CA THR A 96 -22.47 -7.63 15.42
C THR A 96 -21.81 -6.27 15.35
N ASP A 97 -20.49 -6.21 15.57
CA ASP A 97 -19.75 -4.97 15.73
C ASP A 97 -19.29 -4.38 14.38
N TYR A 98 -19.43 -5.15 13.29
CA TYR A 98 -19.02 -4.73 11.95
C TYR A 98 -19.86 -5.37 10.85
N GLU A 99 -19.93 -4.70 9.71
CA GLU A 99 -20.55 -5.20 8.49
C GLU A 99 -19.47 -5.50 7.45
N ILE A 100 -19.58 -6.64 6.76
CA ILE A 100 -18.66 -7.08 5.71
C ILE A 100 -19.31 -6.89 4.35
N ASN A 101 -18.61 -6.20 3.45
CA ASN A 101 -18.88 -6.24 2.02
C ASN A 101 -17.81 -7.12 1.34
N GLU A 102 -18.15 -8.37 1.05
CA GLU A 102 -17.23 -9.34 0.47
C GLU A 102 -16.80 -8.95 -0.95
N GLU A 103 -17.73 -8.44 -1.77
CA GLU A 103 -17.44 -8.03 -3.15
C GLU A 103 -16.42 -6.88 -3.20
N GLY A 104 -16.58 -5.90 -2.31
CA GLY A 104 -15.67 -4.75 -2.20
C GLY A 104 -14.46 -4.99 -1.30
N LYS A 105 -14.33 -6.16 -0.66
CA LYS A 105 -13.32 -6.43 0.38
C LYS A 105 -13.19 -5.29 1.39
N SER A 106 -14.33 -4.76 1.83
CA SER A 106 -14.42 -3.66 2.79
C SER A 106 -15.17 -4.06 4.06
N ILE A 107 -14.79 -3.43 5.16
CA ILE A 107 -15.45 -3.58 6.46
C ILE A 107 -15.82 -2.19 6.98
N LEU A 108 -17.02 -2.09 7.54
CA LEU A 108 -17.51 -0.92 8.23
C LEU A 108 -17.87 -1.29 9.67
N LEU A 109 -17.53 -0.44 10.62
CA LEU A 109 -18.00 -0.61 12.00
C LEU A 109 -19.49 -0.21 12.10
N THR A 110 -20.26 -0.99 12.83
CA THR A 110 -21.61 -0.59 13.26
C THR A 110 -21.49 0.48 14.36
N ASN A 111 -22.60 1.14 14.70
CA ASN A 111 -22.61 2.10 15.81
C ASN A 111 -22.18 1.39 17.12
N GLU A 112 -22.69 0.20 17.37
CA GLU A 112 -22.29 -0.61 18.54
C GLU A 112 -20.80 -0.98 18.49
N GLY A 113 -20.27 -1.30 17.31
CA GLY A 113 -18.86 -1.59 17.08
C GLY A 113 -17.95 -0.37 17.30
N MET A 114 -18.40 0.83 16.94
CA MET A 114 -17.66 2.08 17.22
C MET A 114 -17.57 2.35 18.71
N GLU A 115 -18.70 2.28 19.43
CA GLU A 115 -18.74 2.45 20.89
C GLU A 115 -17.86 1.41 21.60
N PHE A 116 -17.90 0.15 21.13
CA PHE A 116 -17.08 -0.92 21.67
C PHE A 116 -15.59 -0.68 21.42
N ALA A 117 -15.23 -0.24 20.20
CA ALA A 117 -13.85 0.10 19.85
C ALA A 117 -13.31 1.23 20.72
N GLU A 118 -14.08 2.34 20.88
CA GLU A 118 -13.72 3.48 21.71
C GLU A 118 -13.45 3.06 23.16
N LYS A 119 -14.33 2.26 23.73
CA LYS A 119 -14.16 1.73 25.07
C LYS A 119 -12.86 0.92 25.21
N LEU A 120 -12.60 0.02 24.28
CA LEU A 120 -11.38 -0.79 24.30
C LEU A 120 -10.10 0.06 24.14
N LEU A 121 -10.16 1.11 23.33
CA LEU A 121 -9.04 2.03 23.12
C LEU A 121 -8.76 2.86 24.39
N LEU A 122 -9.80 3.33 25.08
CA LEU A 122 -9.69 4.00 26.37
C LEU A 122 -9.09 3.08 27.45
N ASP A 123 -9.61 1.85 27.56
CA ASP A 123 -9.15 0.85 28.53
C ASP A 123 -7.66 0.48 28.32
N ASN A 124 -7.18 0.56 27.07
CA ASN A 124 -5.78 0.29 26.72
C ASN A 124 -4.89 1.55 26.62
N ASN A 125 -5.38 2.72 27.01
CA ASN A 125 -4.68 4.01 26.96
C ASN A 125 -4.17 4.36 25.54
N LEU A 126 -4.89 3.96 24.50
CA LEU A 126 -4.56 4.27 23.10
C LEU A 126 -5.19 5.57 22.65
N ILE A 127 -6.31 5.98 23.25
CA ILE A 127 -6.89 7.32 23.17
C ILE A 127 -7.01 7.89 24.59
N LYS A 128 -6.92 9.21 24.69
CA LYS A 128 -7.06 9.91 25.97
C LYS A 128 -8.47 10.45 26.15
N GLU A 129 -9.02 11.03 25.12
CA GLU A 129 -10.35 11.64 25.06
C GLU A 129 -10.88 11.61 23.62
N GLY A 130 -12.20 11.76 23.47
CA GLY A 130 -12.85 11.89 22.17
C GLY A 130 -13.36 10.59 21.56
N THR A 131 -13.87 10.68 20.34
CA THR A 131 -14.44 9.59 19.55
C THR A 131 -13.50 9.15 18.44
N LEU A 132 -13.76 7.98 17.82
CA LEU A 132 -13.01 7.50 16.66
C LEU A 132 -13.21 8.40 15.41
N GLN A 133 -14.22 9.26 15.41
CA GLN A 133 -14.52 10.18 14.30
C GLN A 133 -13.73 11.49 14.39
N ASP A 134 -13.09 11.77 15.53
CA ASP A 134 -12.29 12.97 15.70
C ASP A 134 -11.03 12.93 14.83
N LEU A 135 -10.60 14.07 14.32
CA LEU A 135 -9.45 14.20 13.43
C LEU A 135 -8.18 13.58 14.02
N ASP A 136 -7.96 13.75 15.31
CA ASP A 136 -6.78 13.20 16.01
C ASP A 136 -6.79 11.66 16.09
N ASN A 137 -7.99 11.06 16.02
CA ASN A 137 -8.20 9.62 16.14
C ASN A 137 -8.43 8.92 14.78
N MET A 138 -8.48 9.67 13.67
CA MET A 138 -8.73 9.10 12.33
C MET A 138 -7.72 8.01 11.94
N ALA A 139 -6.45 8.19 12.28
CA ALA A 139 -5.42 7.18 12.02
C ALA A 139 -5.65 5.88 12.81
N LEU A 140 -6.13 5.99 14.05
CA LEU A 140 -6.51 4.84 14.87
C LEU A 140 -7.72 4.12 14.30
N ASN A 141 -8.74 4.85 13.88
CA ASN A 141 -9.93 4.30 13.24
C ASN A 141 -9.53 3.53 11.96
N HIS A 142 -8.70 4.14 11.11
CA HIS A 142 -8.17 3.49 9.93
C HIS A 142 -7.45 2.18 10.27
N ASN A 143 -6.55 2.18 11.25
CA ASN A 143 -5.80 0.99 11.67
C ASN A 143 -6.69 -0.12 12.22
N ILE A 144 -7.79 0.22 12.93
CA ILE A 144 -8.79 -0.76 13.41
C ILE A 144 -9.50 -1.42 12.22
N ILE A 145 -9.94 -0.61 11.26
CA ILE A 145 -10.62 -1.13 10.05
C ILE A 145 -9.67 -2.02 9.26
N GLN A 146 -8.41 -1.63 9.06
CA GLN A 146 -7.43 -2.45 8.35
C GLN A 146 -7.13 -3.76 9.10
N ALA A 147 -7.01 -3.71 10.42
CA ALA A 147 -6.80 -4.91 11.23
C ALA A 147 -8.03 -5.86 11.18
N LEU A 148 -9.26 -5.33 11.19
CA LEU A 148 -10.47 -6.13 10.98
C LEU A 148 -10.48 -6.77 9.58
N ARG A 149 -10.14 -6.00 8.53
CA ARG A 149 -10.01 -6.52 7.17
C ARG A 149 -9.01 -7.67 7.11
N ALA A 150 -7.81 -7.48 7.67
CA ALA A 150 -6.78 -8.51 7.70
C ALA A 150 -7.26 -9.82 8.36
N HIS A 151 -8.03 -9.71 9.45
CA HIS A 151 -8.52 -10.88 10.19
C HIS A 151 -9.74 -11.56 9.57
N LYS A 152 -10.58 -10.83 8.85
CA LYS A 152 -11.90 -11.31 8.43
C LYS A 152 -12.02 -11.55 6.94
N LEU A 153 -11.24 -10.85 6.11
CA LEU A 153 -11.36 -10.90 4.65
C LEU A 153 -10.18 -11.58 3.97
N PHE A 154 -9.03 -11.68 4.64
CA PHE A 154 -7.82 -12.26 4.02
C PHE A 154 -7.53 -13.64 4.62
N ILE A 155 -7.53 -14.63 3.76
CA ILE A 155 -7.37 -16.05 4.12
C ILE A 155 -5.99 -16.51 3.69
N LYS A 156 -5.23 -17.07 4.65
CA LYS A 156 -3.96 -17.71 4.36
C LYS A 156 -4.14 -18.84 3.33
N ASP A 157 -3.17 -19.00 2.45
CA ASP A 157 -3.12 -19.98 1.36
C ASP A 157 -4.15 -19.76 0.25
N LYS A 158 -4.96 -18.70 0.35
CA LYS A 158 -5.87 -18.22 -0.69
C LYS A 158 -5.47 -16.81 -1.17
N ASP A 159 -5.40 -15.84 -0.27
CA ASP A 159 -5.08 -14.45 -0.57
C ASP A 159 -3.59 -14.16 -0.38
N TYR A 160 -2.91 -14.90 0.50
CA TYR A 160 -1.48 -14.77 0.77
C TYR A 160 -0.84 -16.06 1.28
N ILE A 161 0.46 -16.19 1.10
CA ILE A 161 1.30 -17.24 1.70
C ILE A 161 2.37 -16.63 2.60
N LEU A 162 2.91 -17.45 3.49
CA LEU A 162 4.07 -17.10 4.30
C LEU A 162 5.31 -17.78 3.70
N LYS A 163 6.26 -16.99 3.21
CA LYS A 163 7.56 -17.44 2.72
C LYS A 163 8.66 -16.67 3.46
N ASP A 164 9.59 -17.36 4.05
CA ASP A 164 10.73 -16.78 4.80
C ASP A 164 10.32 -15.75 5.85
N LYS A 165 9.22 -16.00 6.56
CA LYS A 165 8.57 -15.11 7.54
C LYS A 165 8.02 -13.80 6.95
N GLN A 166 7.89 -13.73 5.64
CA GLN A 166 7.27 -12.61 4.94
C GLN A 166 5.94 -13.03 4.34
N ILE A 167 5.01 -12.07 4.24
CA ILE A 167 3.75 -12.25 3.54
C ILE A 167 4.01 -12.04 2.05
N VAL A 168 3.64 -13.03 1.24
CA VAL A 168 3.63 -12.95 -0.23
C VAL A 168 2.19 -13.03 -0.69
N ILE A 169 1.75 -12.02 -1.43
CA ILE A 169 0.38 -11.92 -1.95
C ILE A 169 0.18 -12.96 -3.05
N ILE A 170 -1.01 -13.55 -3.11
CA ILE A 170 -1.45 -14.40 -4.23
C ILE A 170 -2.32 -13.54 -5.15
N ASP A 171 -2.03 -13.58 -6.44
CA ASP A 171 -2.88 -12.96 -7.45
C ASP A 171 -4.20 -13.71 -7.58
N GLU A 172 -5.32 -13.03 -7.45
CA GLU A 172 -6.66 -13.64 -7.47
C GLU A 172 -7.00 -14.29 -8.82
N LEU A 173 -6.47 -13.75 -9.92
CA LEU A 173 -6.79 -14.23 -11.26
C LEU A 173 -5.92 -15.42 -11.67
N SER A 174 -4.62 -15.33 -11.44
CA SER A 174 -3.66 -16.36 -11.86
C SER A 174 -3.33 -17.39 -10.79
N GLY A 175 -3.66 -17.10 -9.52
CA GLY A 175 -3.28 -17.93 -8.37
C GLY A 175 -1.77 -17.97 -8.10
N ARG A 176 -0.99 -17.07 -8.70
CA ARG A 176 0.47 -17.05 -8.58
C ARG A 176 0.94 -16.14 -7.45
N PRO A 177 2.00 -16.52 -6.72
CA PRO A 177 2.63 -15.65 -5.74
C PRO A 177 3.24 -14.42 -6.41
N MET A 178 2.95 -13.24 -5.89
CA MET A 178 3.50 -11.96 -6.35
C MET A 178 4.59 -11.49 -5.38
N GLU A 179 5.83 -11.91 -5.65
CA GLU A 179 6.98 -11.48 -4.83
C GLU A 179 7.24 -9.98 -4.98
N GLY A 180 7.57 -9.31 -3.87
CA GLY A 180 7.84 -7.87 -3.86
C GLY A 180 6.60 -6.97 -3.80
N ARG A 181 5.39 -7.50 -3.97
CA ARG A 181 4.16 -6.73 -3.76
C ARG A 181 3.73 -6.74 -2.30
N ARG A 182 3.14 -5.63 -1.86
CA ARG A 182 2.53 -5.48 -0.54
C ARG A 182 1.10 -4.99 -0.70
N TYR A 183 0.26 -5.33 0.28
CA TYR A 183 -1.06 -4.72 0.37
C TYR A 183 -0.93 -3.21 0.62
N GLY A 184 -1.86 -2.43 0.08
CA GLY A 184 -1.93 -0.99 0.31
C GLY A 184 -2.63 -0.62 1.62
N ASP A 185 -2.71 0.69 1.90
CA ASP A 185 -3.50 1.29 2.97
C ASP A 185 -3.16 0.82 4.40
N GLY A 186 -1.97 0.27 4.62
CA GLY A 186 -1.55 -0.19 5.94
C GLY A 186 -2.10 -1.56 6.36
N LEU A 187 -2.59 -2.35 5.40
CA LEU A 187 -3.06 -3.72 5.60
C LEU A 187 -1.91 -4.70 5.80
#